data_a0eb1900a3dab2246eea8d51f465e2b2
#
_entry.id   a0eb1900a3dab2246eea8d51f465e2b2
#
_cell.length_a   1.000
_cell.length_b   1.000
_cell.length_c   1.000
_cell.angle_alpha   90.00
_cell.angle_beta   90.00
_cell.angle_gamma   90.00
#
_symmetry.space_group_name_H-M   'P 1'
#
loop_
_entity.id
_entity.type
_entity.pdbx_description
1 polymer ?
#
loop_
_entity_poly.entity_id
_entity_poly.type
_entity_poly.pdbx_seq_one_letter_code
_entity_poly.pdbx_strand_id
1 'polypeptide(L)'
;MKRQYFKGHCFKYFFKNPKFKTIVFIHGLGLNQDVWSWQVSLFKNHNVLIYDLLGHGDSKDPEGKISLSLFAEQLLQIINHIKIEKFILIGFSLGSMI
;
A
#
# COMPACT_ATOMS: atom_id res chain seq x y z
N MET A 1 3.66 -1.76 14.22
CA MET A 1 3.98 -0.45 13.61
C MET A 1 2.75 0.43 13.53
N LYS A 2 2.94 1.71 13.74
CA LYS A 2 1.83 2.68 13.68
C LYS A 2 1.41 2.96 12.26
N ARG A 3 0.11 3.24 12.07
CA ARG A 3 -0.40 3.73 10.80
C ARG A 3 0.13 5.13 10.53
N GLN A 4 0.51 5.38 9.29
CA GLN A 4 0.92 6.71 8.84
C GLN A 4 -0.12 7.25 7.86
N TYR A 5 -0.19 8.57 7.76
CA TYR A 5 -1.17 9.24 6.90
C TYR A 5 -0.47 10.27 6.04
N PHE A 6 -0.81 10.29 4.75
CA PHE A 6 -0.36 11.32 3.83
C PHE A 6 -1.51 11.67 2.90
N LYS A 7 -1.97 12.90 2.92
CA LYS A 7 -3.12 13.38 2.12
C LYS A 7 -4.35 12.47 2.24
N GLY A 8 -4.61 11.96 3.44
CA GLY A 8 -5.74 11.06 3.69
C GLY A 8 -5.50 9.61 3.32
N HIS A 9 -4.33 9.26 2.81
CA HIS A 9 -3.95 7.88 2.54
C HIS A 9 -3.34 7.26 3.77
N CYS A 10 -3.86 6.10 4.19
CA CYS A 10 -3.36 5.40 5.38
C CYS A 10 -2.46 4.24 4.95
N PHE A 11 -1.27 4.17 5.51
CA PHE A 11 -0.30 3.15 5.17
C PHE A 11 0.59 2.78 6.34
N LYS A 12 1.28 1.65 6.23
CA LYS A 12 2.37 1.25 7.11
C LYS A 12 3.59 0.92 6.25
N TYR A 13 4.71 1.54 6.55
CA TYR A 13 5.96 1.28 5.85
C TYR A 13 6.97 0.65 6.80
N PHE A 14 7.25 -0.61 6.58
CA PHE A 14 8.20 -1.39 7.36
C PHE A 14 9.59 -1.28 6.74
N PHE A 15 10.24 -0.17 7.01
CA PHE A 15 11.61 0.07 6.52
C PHE A 15 12.62 -0.61 7.43
N LYS A 16 13.55 -1.36 6.84
CA LYS A 16 14.57 -2.09 7.59
C LYS A 16 15.98 -1.73 7.14
N ASN A 17 16.21 -1.64 5.83
CA ASN A 17 17.53 -1.43 5.28
C ASN A 17 17.42 -0.82 3.88
N PRO A 18 18.18 0.25 3.56
CA PRO A 18 18.14 0.85 2.23
C PRO A 18 18.58 -0.08 1.10
N LYS A 19 19.32 -1.15 1.44
CA LYS A 19 19.78 -2.14 0.45
C LYS A 19 18.75 -3.21 0.15
N PHE A 20 17.71 -3.35 0.97
CA PHE A 20 16.67 -4.35 0.76
C PHE A 20 15.72 -3.88 -0.34
N LYS A 21 15.23 -4.85 -1.12
CA LYS A 21 14.14 -4.60 -2.06
C LYS A 21 12.86 -4.29 -1.30
N THR A 22 12.01 -3.48 -1.89
CA THR A 22 10.71 -3.15 -1.30
C THR A 22 9.62 -3.96 -1.97
N ILE A 23 8.73 -4.53 -1.16
CA ILE A 23 7.51 -5.19 -1.62
C ILE A 23 6.34 -4.30 -1.24
N VAL A 24 5.45 -4.06 -2.19
CA VAL A 24 4.19 -3.33 -1.97
C VAL A 24 3.05 -4.33 -2.10
N PHE A 25 2.29 -4.51 -1.02
CA PHE A 25 1.12 -5.38 -1.01
C PHE A 25 -0.16 -4.55 -1.14
N ILE A 26 -1.02 -4.93 -2.08
CA ILE A 26 -2.29 -4.23 -2.35
C ILE A 26 -3.45 -5.17 -2.10
N HIS A 27 -4.32 -4.81 -1.14
CA HIS A 27 -5.46 -5.64 -0.76
C HIS A 27 -6.60 -5.60 -1.77
N GLY A 28 -7.58 -6.49 -1.60
CA GLY A 28 -8.74 -6.57 -2.46
C GLY A 28 -9.92 -5.72 -1.97
N LEU A 29 -10.94 -5.62 -2.81
CA LEU A 29 -12.15 -4.86 -2.53
C LEU A 29 -12.83 -5.36 -1.25
N GLY A 30 -13.21 -4.42 -0.39
CA GLY A 30 -13.89 -4.72 0.87
C GLY A 30 -12.95 -5.16 2.00
N LEU A 31 -11.64 -5.18 1.77
CA LEU A 31 -10.63 -5.54 2.75
C LEU A 31 -9.89 -4.29 3.25
N ASN A 32 -8.75 -4.48 3.88
CA ASN A 32 -7.85 -3.41 4.30
C ASN A 32 -6.42 -3.96 4.38
N GLN A 33 -5.47 -3.08 4.72
CA GLN A 33 -4.05 -3.47 4.72
C GLN A 33 -3.72 -4.58 5.72
N ASP A 34 -4.51 -4.77 6.75
CA ASP A 34 -4.21 -5.75 7.79
C ASP A 34 -4.33 -7.21 7.31
N VAL A 35 -4.93 -7.45 6.14
CA VAL A 35 -4.94 -8.80 5.54
C VAL A 35 -3.52 -9.30 5.24
N TRP A 36 -2.56 -8.39 5.14
CA TRP A 36 -1.16 -8.73 4.84
C TRP A 36 -0.29 -8.94 6.08
N SER A 37 -0.86 -8.91 7.29
CA SER A 37 -0.08 -8.99 8.54
C SER A 37 0.82 -10.22 8.61
N TRP A 38 0.35 -11.39 8.15
CA TRP A 38 1.16 -12.61 8.12
C TRP A 38 2.32 -12.50 7.15
N GLN A 39 2.04 -12.02 5.95
CA GLN A 39 3.04 -11.89 4.90
C GLN A 39 4.13 -10.90 5.30
N VAL A 40 3.74 -9.79 5.90
CA VAL A 40 4.71 -8.79 6.38
C VAL A 40 5.73 -9.42 7.32
N SER A 41 5.28 -10.27 8.24
CA SER A 41 6.17 -10.93 9.22
C SER A 41 7.10 -11.95 8.58
N LEU A 42 6.77 -12.48 7.40
CA LEU A 42 7.59 -13.48 6.71
C LEU A 42 8.72 -12.86 5.90
N PHE A 43 8.57 -11.63 5.43
CA PHE A 43 9.55 -10.97 4.57
C PHE A 43 10.57 -10.17 5.39
N LYS A 44 11.42 -10.89 6.13
CA LYS A 44 12.39 -10.28 7.06
C LYS A 44 13.51 -9.52 6.35
N ASN A 45 13.82 -9.89 5.10
CA ASN A 45 14.90 -9.28 4.31
C ASN A 45 14.36 -8.37 3.22
N HIS A 46 13.20 -7.76 3.46
CA HIS A 46 12.57 -6.82 2.54
C HIS A 46 12.02 -5.65 3.32
N ASN A 47 12.02 -4.48 2.69
CA ASN A 47 11.18 -3.38 3.15
C ASN A 47 9.77 -3.65 2.62
N VAL A 48 8.75 -3.35 3.40
CA VAL A 48 7.37 -3.70 3.04
C VAL A 48 6.48 -2.48 3.21
N LEU A 49 5.72 -2.17 2.17
CA LEU A 49 4.65 -1.17 2.22
C LEU A 49 3.31 -1.88 2.11
N ILE A 50 2.42 -1.60 3.05
CA ILE A 50 1.01 -1.96 2.95
C ILE A 50 0.19 -0.69 3.14
N TYR A 51 -0.97 -0.62 2.52
CA TYR A 51 -1.82 0.57 2.62
C TYR A 51 -3.29 0.21 2.40
N ASP A 52 -4.15 1.10 2.89
CA ASP A 52 -5.59 0.99 2.66
C ASP A 52 -5.95 1.69 1.36
N LEU A 53 -6.62 0.97 0.45
CA LEU A 53 -7.17 1.58 -0.77
C LEU A 53 -8.14 2.71 -0.40
N LEU A 54 -8.32 3.66 -1.31
CA LEU A 54 -9.33 4.72 -1.15
C LEU A 54 -10.68 4.11 -0.81
N GLY A 55 -11.37 4.69 0.17
CA GLY A 55 -12.67 4.20 0.64
C GLY A 55 -12.60 2.94 1.49
N HIS A 56 -11.40 2.44 1.79
CA HIS A 56 -11.18 1.25 2.61
C HIS A 56 -10.39 1.59 3.86
N GLY A 57 -10.57 0.79 4.91
CA GLY A 57 -9.84 0.97 6.15
C GLY A 57 -9.89 2.42 6.64
N ASP A 58 -8.72 2.99 6.92
CA ASP A 58 -8.58 4.35 7.41
C ASP A 58 -8.16 5.36 6.32
N SER A 59 -8.12 4.95 5.07
CA SER A 59 -7.90 5.88 3.97
C SER A 59 -9.16 6.69 3.67
N LYS A 60 -8.96 7.90 3.14
CA LYS A 60 -10.09 8.78 2.79
C LYS A 60 -10.96 8.15 1.70
N ASP A 61 -12.20 8.62 1.60
CA ASP A 61 -13.10 8.23 0.52
C ASP A 61 -12.62 8.85 -0.81
N PRO A 62 -12.86 8.15 -1.94
CA PRO A 62 -12.52 8.71 -3.23
C PRO A 62 -13.40 9.91 -3.58
N GLU A 63 -12.83 10.89 -4.26
CA GLU A 63 -13.59 12.00 -4.82
C GLU A 63 -14.06 11.62 -6.22
N GLY A 64 -15.37 11.67 -6.44
CA GLY A 64 -15.96 11.33 -7.72
C GLY A 64 -16.05 9.82 -7.97
N LYS A 65 -16.01 9.45 -9.25
CA LYS A 65 -16.16 8.05 -9.64
C LYS A 65 -14.91 7.23 -9.31
N ILE A 66 -15.13 6.04 -8.76
CA ILE A 66 -14.06 5.08 -8.55
C ILE A 66 -13.59 4.53 -9.89
N SER A 67 -12.28 4.49 -10.09
CA SER A 67 -11.66 3.92 -11.29
C SER A 67 -10.31 3.29 -10.92
N LEU A 68 -9.83 2.40 -11.77
CA LEU A 68 -8.49 1.82 -11.57
C LEU A 68 -7.41 2.90 -11.63
N SER A 69 -7.59 3.92 -12.48
CA SER A 69 -6.66 5.05 -12.55
C SER A 69 -6.56 5.79 -11.23
N LEU A 70 -7.68 5.96 -10.53
CA LEU A 70 -7.70 6.65 -9.23
C LEU A 70 -6.91 5.86 -8.19
N PHE A 71 -7.06 4.53 -8.15
CA PHE A 71 -6.29 3.67 -7.25
C PHE A 71 -4.80 3.66 -7.61
N ALA A 72 -4.47 3.63 -8.88
CA ALA A 72 -3.08 3.71 -9.33
C ALA A 72 -2.44 5.04 -8.94
N GLU A 73 -3.18 6.13 -9.04
CA GLU A 73 -2.73 7.45 -8.63
C GLU A 73 -2.48 7.52 -7.12
N GLN A 74 -3.34 6.89 -6.32
CA GLN A 74 -3.13 6.77 -4.88
C GLN A 74 -1.79 6.09 -4.58
N LEU A 75 -1.53 4.97 -5.22
CA LEU A 75 -0.28 4.22 -5.03
C LEU A 75 0.93 5.10 -5.35
N LEU A 76 0.89 5.82 -6.46
CA LEU A 76 1.98 6.72 -6.85
C LEU A 76 2.19 7.83 -5.83
N GLN A 77 1.13 8.40 -5.27
CA GLN A 77 1.26 9.44 -4.25
C GLN A 77 1.96 8.92 -3.00
N ILE A 78 1.61 7.72 -2.53
CA ILE A 78 2.26 7.11 -1.37
C ILE A 78 3.73 6.80 -1.68
N ILE A 79 4.00 6.17 -2.81
CA ILE A 79 5.35 5.79 -3.23
C ILE A 79 6.26 7.01 -3.35
N ASN A 80 5.76 8.08 -3.96
CA ASN A 80 6.52 9.30 -4.11
C ASN A 80 6.77 10.00 -2.77
N HIS A 81 5.81 9.93 -1.86
CA HIS A 81 5.96 10.50 -0.52
C HIS A 81 7.07 9.80 0.27
N ILE A 82 7.12 8.47 0.24
CA ILE A 82 8.15 7.70 0.96
C ILE A 82 9.41 7.46 0.12
N LYS A 83 9.45 7.96 -1.11
CA LYS A 83 10.61 7.96 -2.01
C LYS A 83 11.14 6.57 -2.35
N ILE A 84 10.24 5.65 -2.67
CA ILE A 84 10.61 4.34 -3.18
C ILE A 84 10.81 4.45 -4.70
N GLU A 85 11.97 4.01 -5.19
CA GLU A 85 12.26 4.06 -6.63
C GLU A 85 11.96 2.73 -7.33
N LYS A 86 12.31 1.62 -6.69
CA LYS A 86 12.11 0.27 -7.23
C LYS A 86 11.36 -0.58 -6.22
N PHE A 87 10.36 -1.31 -6.69
CA PHE A 87 9.55 -2.14 -5.82
C PHE A 87 8.90 -3.29 -6.60
N ILE A 88 8.50 -4.31 -5.84
CA ILE A 88 7.73 -5.45 -6.34
C ILE A 88 6.30 -5.26 -5.89
N LEU A 89 5.35 -5.34 -6.83
CA LEU A 89 3.92 -5.26 -6.50
C LEU A 89 3.33 -6.64 -6.35
N ILE A 90 2.62 -6.85 -5.24
CA ILE A 90 1.82 -8.06 -5.03
C ILE A 90 0.41 -7.60 -4.70
N GLY A 91 -0.54 -7.95 -5.56
CA GLY A 91 -1.93 -7.56 -5.40
C GLY A 91 -2.85 -8.76 -5.28
N PHE A 92 -3.96 -8.58 -4.56
CA PHE A 92 -5.01 -9.57 -4.42
C PHE A 92 -6.32 -9.04 -5.01
N SER A 93 -6.91 -9.78 -5.96
CA SER A 93 -8.18 -9.41 -6.59
C SER A 93 -8.11 -8.01 -7.22
N LEU A 94 -8.88 -7.03 -6.71
CA LEU A 94 -8.84 -5.64 -7.20
C LEU A 94 -7.41 -5.08 -7.16
N GLY A 95 -6.66 -5.37 -6.10
CA GLY A 95 -5.28 -4.92 -5.96
C GLY A 95 -4.38 -5.39 -7.10
N SER A 96 -4.62 -6.58 -7.64
CA SER A 96 -3.84 -7.12 -8.74
C SER A 96 -4.06 -6.38 -10.06
N MET A 97 -5.11 -5.58 -10.17
CA MET A 97 -5.43 -4.81 -11.37
C MET A 97 -4.80 -3.40 -11.37
N ILE A 98 -4.27 -2.99 -10.24
CA ILE A 98 -3.68 -1.68 -10.07
C ILE A 98 -2.23 -1.69 -10.53
#